data_fdf31a06799282a34417e7d816f57b1c
#
_entry.id   fdf31a06799282a34417e7d816f57b1c
#
_cell.length_a   1.000
_cell.length_b   1.000
_cell.length_c   1.000
_cell.angle_alpha   90.00
_cell.angle_beta   90.00
_cell.angle_gamma   90.00
#
_symmetry.space_group_name_H-M   'P 1'
#
loop_
_entity.id
_entity.type
_entity.pdbx_description
1 polymer ?
#
loop_
_entity_poly.entity_id
_entity_poly.type
_entity_poly.pdbx_seq_one_letter_code
_entity_poly.pdbx_strand_id
1 'polypeptide(L)'
;MINTIYKSALITGAGNGIGYETLKRFLKEKIKVYALDKNIKKLKILQKQFKFNIIELDLADTNKLYRELSKLKIDILFANAGIGRGAEGILYASRDDIEISTKINMESCLHTLKAIVPKMVKNRKGHVILMGSLAGLYPQISTVYGGQKGAIHRIAQSLRLELSGSRVKVTEICPGRTKTNFAKAAFTDKTKAKKFMSGFTLLEAKDITDAVMFALSTRWRSNISTIEISGTEQSPGGVPIYPVKDPILS
;
A
#
# COMPACT_ATOMS: atom_id res chain seq x y z
N MET A 1 20.19 1.07 11.39
CA MET A 1 19.79 0.31 10.18
C MET A 1 18.62 -0.59 10.53
N ILE A 2 17.58 -0.68 9.70
CA ILE A 2 16.38 -1.50 10.02
C ILE A 2 16.68 -3.00 10.05
N ASN A 3 17.71 -3.48 9.36
CA ASN A 3 18.12 -4.88 9.37
C ASN A 3 18.68 -5.38 10.71
N THR A 4 18.96 -4.50 11.66
CA THR A 4 19.29 -4.90 13.03
C THR A 4 18.06 -5.36 13.79
N ILE A 5 16.89 -4.78 13.46
CA ILE A 5 15.61 -5.07 14.10
C ILE A 5 14.86 -6.16 13.34
N TYR A 6 14.74 -6.01 12.01
CA TYR A 6 13.95 -6.89 11.14
C TYR A 6 14.85 -7.59 10.12
N LYS A 7 14.66 -8.91 9.94
CA LYS A 7 15.50 -9.74 9.05
C LYS A 7 14.81 -10.15 7.78
N SER A 8 13.47 -10.14 7.76
CA SER A 8 12.69 -10.65 6.64
C SER A 8 11.43 -9.83 6.40
N ALA A 9 11.02 -9.73 5.13
CA ALA A 9 9.85 -8.99 4.71
C ALA A 9 9.03 -9.74 3.65
N LEU A 10 7.71 -9.59 3.70
CA LEU A 10 6.80 -9.88 2.60
C LEU A 10 6.25 -8.56 2.06
N ILE A 11 6.31 -8.38 0.74
CA ILE A 11 5.71 -7.24 0.04
C ILE A 11 4.68 -7.77 -0.95
N THR A 12 3.43 -7.37 -0.81
CA THR A 12 2.40 -7.63 -1.81
C THR A 12 2.34 -6.51 -2.85
N GLY A 13 2.10 -6.84 -4.14
CA GLY A 13 2.17 -5.85 -5.22
C GLY A 13 3.59 -5.33 -5.47
N ALA A 14 4.59 -6.21 -5.36
CA ALA A 14 6.00 -5.86 -5.44
C ALA A 14 6.52 -5.61 -6.87
N GLY A 15 5.72 -5.90 -7.90
CA GLY A 15 6.14 -5.82 -9.31
C GLY A 15 6.17 -4.41 -9.89
N ASN A 16 5.54 -3.43 -9.24
CA ASN A 16 5.44 -2.06 -9.74
C ASN A 16 5.32 -1.01 -8.63
N GLY A 17 5.50 0.27 -9.02
CA GLY A 17 5.21 1.44 -8.17
C GLY A 17 5.90 1.39 -6.81
N ILE A 18 5.13 1.70 -5.77
CA ILE A 18 5.62 1.80 -4.39
C ILE A 18 6.20 0.47 -3.89
N GLY A 19 5.51 -0.65 -4.16
CA GLY A 19 5.99 -1.98 -3.75
C GLY A 19 7.34 -2.34 -4.36
N TYR A 20 7.55 -2.01 -5.64
CA TYR A 20 8.82 -2.26 -6.33
C TYR A 20 9.94 -1.36 -5.81
N GLU A 21 9.66 -0.09 -5.53
CA GLU A 21 10.66 0.83 -4.95
C GLU A 21 11.05 0.40 -3.54
N THR A 22 10.07 0.02 -2.71
CA THR A 22 10.30 -0.50 -1.37
C THR A 22 11.08 -1.82 -1.39
N LEU A 23 10.80 -2.71 -2.35
CA LEU A 23 11.59 -3.93 -2.57
C LEU A 23 13.07 -3.58 -2.78
N LYS A 24 13.38 -2.68 -3.71
CA LYS A 24 14.77 -2.26 -3.97
C LYS A 24 15.44 -1.69 -2.71
N ARG A 25 14.70 -0.90 -1.93
CA ARG A 25 15.22 -0.35 -0.69
C ARG A 25 15.51 -1.43 0.35
N PHE A 26 14.60 -2.39 0.55
CA PHE A 26 14.81 -3.49 1.49
C PHE A 26 16.00 -4.37 1.10
N LEU A 27 16.21 -4.60 -0.20
CA LEU A 27 17.38 -5.36 -0.69
C LEU A 27 18.69 -4.64 -0.39
N LYS A 28 18.74 -3.31 -0.57
CA LYS A 28 19.91 -2.49 -0.18
C LYS A 28 20.17 -2.53 1.33
N GLU A 29 19.13 -2.63 2.14
CA GLU A 29 19.21 -2.81 3.60
C GLU A 29 19.54 -4.26 4.01
N LYS A 30 19.80 -5.16 3.05
CA LYS A 30 20.09 -6.59 3.27
C LYS A 30 19.00 -7.36 4.01
N ILE A 31 17.74 -6.98 3.82
CA ILE A 31 16.58 -7.71 4.32
C ILE A 31 16.25 -8.85 3.36
N LYS A 32 15.97 -10.03 3.89
CA LYS A 32 15.45 -11.17 3.11
C LYS A 32 14.03 -10.87 2.66
N VAL A 33 13.80 -10.68 1.35
CA VAL A 33 12.48 -10.29 0.85
C VAL A 33 11.78 -11.44 0.12
N TYR A 34 10.50 -11.57 0.38
CA TYR A 34 9.51 -12.31 -0.39
C TYR A 34 8.68 -11.28 -1.17
N ALA A 35 8.91 -11.20 -2.47
CA ALA A 35 8.24 -10.25 -3.37
C ALA A 35 7.07 -10.96 -4.06
N LEU A 36 5.83 -10.59 -3.70
CA LEU A 36 4.63 -11.19 -4.24
C LEU A 36 3.99 -10.26 -5.26
N ASP A 37 3.75 -10.77 -6.46
CA ASP A 37 2.97 -10.10 -7.50
C ASP A 37 2.42 -11.15 -8.49
N LYS A 38 1.34 -10.82 -9.19
CA LYS A 38 0.85 -11.64 -10.30
C LYS A 38 1.65 -11.42 -11.59
N ASN A 39 2.29 -10.28 -11.74
CA ASN A 39 3.17 -9.97 -12.87
C ASN A 39 4.62 -9.86 -12.41
N ILE A 40 5.35 -10.94 -12.55
CA ILE A 40 6.72 -11.08 -12.05
C ILE A 40 7.81 -10.67 -13.06
N LYS A 41 7.45 -10.13 -14.23
CA LYS A 41 8.45 -9.80 -15.28
C LYS A 41 9.57 -8.90 -14.76
N LYS A 42 9.24 -7.79 -14.10
CA LYS A 42 10.23 -6.88 -13.52
C LYS A 42 10.99 -7.49 -12.35
N LEU A 43 10.33 -8.35 -11.57
CA LEU A 43 10.96 -9.04 -10.46
C LEU A 43 12.05 -10.00 -10.95
N LYS A 44 11.78 -10.75 -12.02
CA LYS A 44 12.79 -11.64 -12.67
C LYS A 44 14.00 -10.86 -13.18
N ILE A 45 13.79 -9.65 -13.73
CA ILE A 45 14.89 -8.80 -14.15
C ILE A 45 15.73 -8.34 -12.94
N LEU A 46 15.07 -7.87 -11.86
CA LEU A 46 15.75 -7.42 -10.66
C LEU A 46 16.48 -8.58 -9.94
N GLN A 47 15.95 -9.80 -10.03
CA GLN A 47 16.55 -11.00 -9.44
C GLN A 47 17.91 -11.37 -10.05
N LYS A 48 18.25 -10.86 -11.24
CA LYS A 48 19.58 -10.99 -11.84
C LYS A 48 20.65 -10.17 -11.07
N GLN A 49 20.22 -9.14 -10.35
CA GLN A 49 21.11 -8.22 -9.61
C GLN A 49 21.08 -8.46 -8.09
N PHE A 50 19.98 -8.94 -7.56
CA PHE A 50 19.77 -9.12 -6.12
C PHE A 50 19.16 -10.49 -5.82
N LYS A 51 19.62 -11.12 -4.74
CA LYS A 51 19.04 -12.38 -4.26
C LYS A 51 17.81 -12.12 -3.40
N PHE A 52 16.63 -12.57 -3.84
CA PHE A 52 15.36 -12.52 -3.09
C PHE A 52 14.38 -13.59 -3.61
N ASN A 53 13.27 -13.79 -2.89
CA ASN A 53 12.27 -14.79 -3.26
C ASN A 53 11.12 -14.13 -4.02
N ILE A 54 10.72 -14.72 -5.15
CA ILE A 54 9.54 -14.31 -5.92
C ILE A 54 8.40 -15.28 -5.61
N ILE A 55 7.21 -14.73 -5.33
CA ILE A 55 5.96 -15.49 -5.20
C ILE A 55 5.04 -14.99 -6.30
N GLU A 56 4.84 -15.82 -7.33
CA GLU A 56 3.90 -15.54 -8.41
C GLU A 56 2.49 -15.96 -7.99
N LEU A 57 1.68 -14.97 -7.63
CA LEU A 57 0.35 -15.19 -7.07
C LEU A 57 -0.59 -14.05 -7.44
N ASP A 58 -1.80 -14.39 -7.93
CA ASP A 58 -2.93 -13.46 -7.93
C ASP A 58 -3.58 -13.51 -6.54
N LEU A 59 -3.64 -12.36 -5.87
CA LEU A 59 -4.23 -12.24 -4.54
C LEU A 59 -5.73 -12.52 -4.50
N ALA A 60 -6.38 -12.59 -5.65
CA ALA A 60 -7.76 -13.06 -5.77
C ALA A 60 -7.91 -14.58 -5.53
N ASP A 61 -6.83 -15.35 -5.66
CA ASP A 61 -6.79 -16.78 -5.33
C ASP A 61 -6.42 -16.97 -3.86
N THR A 62 -7.45 -16.97 -3.01
CA THR A 62 -7.28 -17.10 -1.56
C THR A 62 -6.74 -18.47 -1.14
N ASN A 63 -7.06 -19.54 -1.85
CA ASN A 63 -6.54 -20.87 -1.54
C ASN A 63 -5.02 -20.92 -1.75
N LYS A 64 -4.56 -20.43 -2.89
CA LYS A 64 -3.13 -20.32 -3.18
C LYS A 64 -2.43 -19.36 -2.23
N LEU A 65 -3.08 -18.26 -1.85
CA LEU A 65 -2.58 -17.30 -0.87
C LEU A 65 -2.25 -17.99 0.47
N TYR A 66 -3.19 -18.72 1.04
CA TYR A 66 -2.94 -19.44 2.30
C TYR A 66 -1.87 -20.51 2.16
N ARG A 67 -1.89 -21.28 1.07
CA ARG A 67 -0.89 -22.32 0.80
C ARG A 67 0.54 -21.76 0.77
N GLU A 68 0.73 -20.60 0.14
CA GLU A 68 2.05 -19.99 0.00
C GLU A 68 2.46 -19.18 1.24
N LEU A 69 1.57 -18.35 1.78
CA LEU A 69 1.94 -17.43 2.85
C LEU A 69 1.98 -18.07 4.24
N SER A 70 1.14 -19.09 4.51
CA SER A 70 1.15 -19.74 5.82
C SER A 70 2.45 -20.49 6.15
N LYS A 71 3.33 -20.70 5.20
CA LYS A 71 4.67 -21.29 5.41
C LYS A 71 5.68 -20.26 5.90
N LEU A 72 5.45 -18.99 5.65
CA LEU A 72 6.44 -17.93 5.84
C LEU A 72 6.55 -17.52 7.32
N LYS A 73 7.79 -17.25 7.71
CA LYS A 73 8.11 -16.54 8.97
C LYS A 73 8.78 -15.25 8.56
N ILE A 74 8.12 -14.13 8.78
CA ILE A 74 8.59 -12.80 8.38
C ILE A 74 8.43 -11.80 9.51
N ASP A 75 9.29 -10.79 9.51
CA ASP A 75 9.27 -9.72 10.50
C ASP A 75 8.49 -8.49 10.01
N ILE A 76 8.47 -8.23 8.69
CA ILE A 76 7.77 -7.10 8.08
C ILE A 76 6.74 -7.62 7.08
N LEU A 77 5.48 -7.22 7.25
CA LEU A 77 4.46 -7.35 6.22
C LEU A 77 4.17 -5.97 5.64
N PHE A 78 4.49 -5.77 4.36
CA PHE A 78 4.03 -4.61 3.62
C PHE A 78 2.86 -5.01 2.71
N ALA A 79 1.65 -4.84 3.22
CA ALA A 79 0.40 -5.09 2.50
C ALA A 79 0.10 -3.89 1.60
N ASN A 80 0.76 -3.85 0.44
CA ASN A 80 0.76 -2.74 -0.49
C ASN A 80 -0.12 -2.96 -1.71
N ALA A 81 -0.41 -4.20 -2.09
CA ALA A 81 -1.22 -4.51 -3.27
C ALA A 81 -2.55 -3.77 -3.26
N GLY A 82 -2.91 -3.20 -4.41
CA GLY A 82 -4.17 -2.51 -4.60
C GLY A 82 -4.33 -2.06 -6.05
N ILE A 83 -5.58 -1.86 -6.45
CA ILE A 83 -5.96 -1.41 -7.80
C ILE A 83 -6.93 -0.24 -7.71
N GLY A 84 -6.94 0.60 -8.75
CA GLY A 84 -7.77 1.81 -8.81
C GLY A 84 -9.13 1.61 -9.48
N ARG A 85 -9.54 0.39 -9.84
CA ARG A 85 -10.84 0.17 -10.49
C ARG A 85 -11.98 0.65 -9.60
N GLY A 86 -12.96 1.33 -10.19
CA GLY A 86 -14.05 1.98 -9.46
C GLY A 86 -13.71 3.33 -8.83
N ALA A 87 -12.50 3.88 -9.07
CA ALA A 87 -12.09 5.18 -8.52
C ALA A 87 -12.85 6.38 -9.12
N GLU A 88 -13.49 6.23 -10.26
CA GLU A 88 -14.32 7.29 -10.87
C GLU A 88 -15.67 7.52 -10.15
N GLY A 89 -15.98 6.72 -9.13
CA GLY A 89 -17.20 6.82 -8.32
C GLY A 89 -18.30 5.85 -8.74
N ILE A 90 -19.37 5.79 -7.93
CA ILE A 90 -20.43 4.78 -8.06
C ILE A 90 -21.18 4.85 -9.38
N LEU A 91 -21.33 6.04 -9.96
CA LEU A 91 -22.08 6.22 -11.22
C LEU A 91 -21.33 5.64 -12.43
N TYR A 92 -20.04 5.44 -12.34
CA TYR A 92 -19.18 4.98 -13.44
C TYR A 92 -18.56 3.61 -13.20
N ALA A 93 -18.60 3.12 -11.96
CA ALA A 93 -18.09 1.81 -11.62
C ALA A 93 -19.00 0.71 -12.18
N SER A 94 -18.44 -0.20 -12.97
CA SER A 94 -19.12 -1.41 -13.36
C SER A 94 -19.24 -2.38 -12.18
N ARG A 95 -20.14 -3.37 -12.28
CA ARG A 95 -20.23 -4.47 -11.31
C ARG A 95 -18.87 -5.16 -11.15
N ASP A 96 -18.19 -5.44 -12.25
CA ASP A 96 -16.89 -6.09 -12.25
C ASP A 96 -15.80 -5.24 -11.57
N ASP A 97 -15.85 -3.89 -11.72
CA ASP A 97 -14.96 -2.99 -10.98
C ASP A 97 -15.15 -3.10 -9.48
N ILE A 98 -16.40 -3.15 -9.01
CA ILE A 98 -16.71 -3.27 -7.59
C ILE A 98 -16.21 -4.61 -7.05
N GLU A 99 -16.55 -5.71 -7.72
CA GLU A 99 -16.19 -7.06 -7.28
C GLU A 99 -14.66 -7.24 -7.20
N ILE A 100 -13.95 -6.96 -8.31
CA ILE A 100 -12.51 -7.20 -8.36
C ILE A 100 -11.71 -6.25 -7.45
N SER A 101 -12.11 -4.96 -7.37
CA SER A 101 -11.41 -4.03 -6.50
C SER A 101 -11.65 -4.33 -5.02
N THR A 102 -12.85 -4.72 -4.62
CA THR A 102 -13.14 -5.15 -3.25
C THR A 102 -12.31 -6.38 -2.89
N LYS A 103 -12.26 -7.35 -3.79
CA LYS A 103 -11.46 -8.56 -3.61
C LYS A 103 -9.97 -8.28 -3.44
N ILE A 104 -9.42 -7.38 -4.26
CA ILE A 104 -7.98 -7.06 -4.20
C ILE A 104 -7.66 -6.02 -3.11
N ASN A 105 -8.44 -4.95 -2.95
CA ASN A 105 -8.08 -3.87 -2.04
C ASN A 105 -8.42 -4.18 -0.57
N MET A 106 -9.42 -5.01 -0.31
CA MET A 106 -9.91 -5.28 1.04
C MET A 106 -9.78 -6.75 1.45
N GLU A 107 -10.45 -7.67 0.74
CA GLU A 107 -10.46 -9.09 1.12
C GLU A 107 -9.05 -9.69 1.13
N SER A 108 -8.26 -9.47 0.07
CA SER A 108 -6.91 -10.01 -0.01
C SER A 108 -5.99 -9.48 1.09
N CYS A 109 -6.21 -8.24 1.53
CA CYS A 109 -5.50 -7.67 2.66
C CYS A 109 -5.81 -8.44 3.95
N LEU A 110 -7.11 -8.66 4.25
CA LEU A 110 -7.54 -9.43 5.42
C LEU A 110 -7.00 -10.86 5.40
N HIS A 111 -7.07 -11.55 4.26
CA HIS A 111 -6.51 -12.89 4.12
C HIS A 111 -4.99 -12.92 4.28
N THR A 112 -4.29 -11.91 3.77
CA THR A 112 -2.83 -11.78 3.96
C THR A 112 -2.48 -11.55 5.44
N LEU A 113 -3.22 -10.68 6.13
CA LEU A 113 -3.07 -10.46 7.58
C LEU A 113 -3.29 -11.77 8.34
N LYS A 114 -4.38 -12.49 8.05
CA LYS A 114 -4.69 -13.78 8.71
C LYS A 114 -3.60 -14.83 8.49
N ALA A 115 -3.02 -14.89 7.32
CA ALA A 115 -1.96 -15.86 7.00
C ALA A 115 -0.62 -15.56 7.72
N ILE A 116 -0.33 -14.28 8.00
CA ILE A 116 1.00 -13.84 8.47
C ILE A 116 1.01 -13.43 9.94
N VAL A 117 0.05 -12.60 10.38
CA VAL A 117 0.08 -11.95 11.70
C VAL A 117 0.13 -12.91 12.87
N PRO A 118 -0.60 -14.06 12.90
CA PRO A 118 -0.56 -14.98 14.03
C PRO A 118 0.86 -15.47 14.35
N LYS A 119 1.72 -15.63 13.35
CA LYS A 119 3.12 -16.02 13.56
C LYS A 119 3.97 -14.88 14.10
N MET A 120 3.71 -13.65 13.68
CA MET A 120 4.36 -12.48 14.26
C MET A 120 4.03 -12.36 15.75
N VAL A 121 2.77 -12.54 16.12
CA VAL A 121 2.31 -12.56 17.53
C VAL A 121 3.00 -13.66 18.32
N LYS A 122 2.99 -14.90 17.80
CA LYS A 122 3.68 -16.03 18.45
C LYS A 122 5.17 -15.75 18.67
N ASN A 123 5.82 -15.11 17.71
CA ASN A 123 7.25 -14.75 17.78
C ASN A 123 7.51 -13.47 18.59
N ARG A 124 6.45 -12.78 19.06
CA ARG A 124 6.52 -11.49 19.77
C ARG A 124 7.37 -10.46 19.00
N LYS A 125 7.30 -10.47 17.69
CA LYS A 125 8.08 -9.62 16.81
C LYS A 125 7.39 -9.45 15.46
N GLY A 126 7.16 -8.21 15.06
CA GLY A 126 6.61 -7.93 13.73
C GLY A 126 6.29 -6.45 13.53
N HIS A 127 6.19 -6.07 12.25
CA HIS A 127 5.66 -4.78 11.85
C HIS A 127 4.79 -4.96 10.61
N VAL A 128 3.51 -4.72 10.77
CA VAL A 128 2.53 -4.70 9.68
C VAL A 128 2.44 -3.27 9.16
N ILE A 129 2.67 -3.09 7.87
CA ILE A 129 2.48 -1.82 7.18
C ILE A 129 1.36 -2.01 6.17
N LEU A 130 0.30 -1.22 6.31
CA LEU A 130 -0.86 -1.21 5.43
C LEU A 130 -0.80 0.00 4.49
N MET A 131 -1.04 -0.24 3.20
CA MET A 131 -1.16 0.84 2.22
C MET A 131 -2.59 1.38 2.21
N GLY A 132 -2.78 2.46 2.97
CA GLY A 132 -3.97 3.28 2.96
C GLY A 132 -4.04 4.22 1.75
N SER A 133 -4.67 5.35 1.92
CA SER A 133 -4.74 6.46 0.97
C SER A 133 -5.39 7.67 1.65
N LEU A 134 -5.14 8.88 1.19
CA LEU A 134 -5.94 10.06 1.55
C LEU A 134 -7.43 9.86 1.26
N ALA A 135 -7.77 9.05 0.25
CA ALA A 135 -9.16 8.70 -0.06
C ALA A 135 -9.85 7.88 1.03
N GLY A 136 -9.09 7.25 1.93
CA GLY A 136 -9.64 6.55 3.10
C GLY A 136 -9.80 7.44 4.33
N LEU A 137 -9.11 8.58 4.36
CA LEU A 137 -9.16 9.54 5.47
C LEU A 137 -10.18 10.66 5.22
N TYR A 138 -10.34 11.06 3.96
CA TYR A 138 -11.13 12.22 3.57
C TYR A 138 -12.14 11.88 2.48
N PRO A 139 -13.34 12.47 2.51
CA PRO A 139 -14.32 12.29 1.45
C PRO A 139 -13.77 12.72 0.08
N GLN A 140 -13.99 11.90 -0.92
CA GLN A 140 -13.63 12.17 -2.31
C GLN A 140 -14.73 11.66 -3.26
N ILE A 141 -14.74 12.17 -4.49
CA ILE A 141 -15.61 11.63 -5.56
C ILE A 141 -15.05 10.27 -6.00
N SER A 142 -15.12 9.30 -5.13
CA SER A 142 -14.56 7.96 -5.33
C SER A 142 -15.18 6.97 -4.33
N THR A 143 -16.50 6.80 -4.40
CA THR A 143 -17.27 6.01 -3.43
C THR A 143 -16.70 4.60 -3.25
N VAL A 144 -16.41 3.90 -4.35
CA VAL A 144 -15.93 2.51 -4.30
C VAL A 144 -14.52 2.45 -3.70
N TYR A 145 -13.56 3.12 -4.33
CA TYR A 145 -12.17 3.09 -3.88
C TYR A 145 -11.98 3.77 -2.52
N GLY A 146 -12.60 4.93 -2.30
CA GLY A 146 -12.56 5.64 -1.02
C GLY A 146 -13.13 4.81 0.12
N GLY A 147 -14.28 4.16 -0.10
CA GLY A 147 -14.88 3.24 0.87
C GLY A 147 -13.96 2.07 1.22
N GLN A 148 -13.32 1.46 0.22
CA GLN A 148 -12.36 0.37 0.43
C GLN A 148 -11.12 0.85 1.22
N LYS A 149 -10.60 2.04 0.92
CA LYS A 149 -9.47 2.62 1.66
C LYS A 149 -9.86 3.08 3.06
N GLY A 150 -11.10 3.54 3.27
CA GLY A 150 -11.69 3.77 4.58
C GLY A 150 -11.80 2.49 5.41
N ALA A 151 -12.14 1.35 4.76
CA ALA A 151 -12.10 0.05 5.41
C ALA A 151 -10.67 -0.34 5.85
N ILE A 152 -9.65 -0.12 5.00
CA ILE A 152 -8.24 -0.36 5.36
C ILE A 152 -7.83 0.51 6.55
N HIS A 153 -8.24 1.79 6.57
CA HIS A 153 -8.01 2.68 7.71
C HIS A 153 -8.59 2.10 9.00
N ARG A 154 -9.85 1.66 8.98
CA ARG A 154 -10.49 1.04 10.14
C ARG A 154 -9.85 -0.29 10.53
N ILE A 155 -9.47 -1.13 9.56
CA ILE A 155 -8.74 -2.38 9.80
C ILE A 155 -7.41 -2.08 10.53
N ALA A 156 -6.65 -1.06 10.10
CA ALA A 156 -5.42 -0.67 10.76
C ALA A 156 -5.63 -0.26 12.22
N GLN A 157 -6.70 0.49 12.51
CA GLN A 157 -7.06 0.91 13.86
C GLN A 157 -7.42 -0.30 14.74
N SER A 158 -8.32 -1.16 14.26
CA SER A 158 -8.77 -2.35 15.01
C SER A 158 -7.63 -3.33 15.23
N LEU A 159 -6.80 -3.57 14.21
CA LEU A 159 -5.65 -4.48 14.31
C LEU A 159 -4.64 -4.01 15.37
N ARG A 160 -4.45 -2.70 15.56
CA ARG A 160 -3.61 -2.17 16.64
C ARG A 160 -4.15 -2.55 18.01
N LEU A 161 -5.46 -2.54 18.20
CA LEU A 161 -6.10 -2.95 19.46
C LEU A 161 -5.96 -4.46 19.67
N GLU A 162 -6.26 -5.27 18.65
CA GLU A 162 -6.13 -6.73 18.71
C GLU A 162 -4.70 -7.19 19.04
N LEU A 163 -3.69 -6.44 18.56
CA LEU A 163 -2.29 -6.78 18.74
C LEU A 163 -1.65 -6.11 19.96
N SER A 164 -2.43 -5.42 20.79
CA SER A 164 -1.93 -4.80 22.02
C SER A 164 -1.21 -5.82 22.89
N GLY A 165 -0.02 -5.47 23.41
CA GLY A 165 0.82 -6.35 24.22
C GLY A 165 1.59 -7.44 23.46
N SER A 166 1.33 -7.66 22.16
CA SER A 166 1.98 -8.71 21.34
C SER A 166 3.40 -8.36 20.88
N ARG A 167 3.84 -7.11 21.00
CA ARG A 167 5.08 -6.55 20.43
C ARG A 167 5.07 -6.49 18.89
N VAL A 168 3.91 -6.60 18.24
CA VAL A 168 3.74 -6.39 16.80
C VAL A 168 3.21 -4.98 16.58
N LYS A 169 3.90 -4.22 15.73
CA LYS A 169 3.49 -2.86 15.36
C LYS A 169 2.57 -2.88 14.16
N VAL A 170 1.71 -1.87 14.07
CA VAL A 170 0.85 -1.64 12.89
C VAL A 170 0.93 -0.18 12.49
N THR A 171 1.39 0.08 11.28
CA THR A 171 1.45 1.41 10.68
C THR A 171 0.62 1.42 9.40
N GLU A 172 -0.17 2.45 9.22
CA GLU A 172 -0.82 2.75 7.95
C GLU A 172 -0.09 3.91 7.28
N ILE A 173 0.17 3.78 5.96
CA ILE A 173 0.70 4.87 5.13
C ILE A 173 -0.43 5.32 4.21
N CYS A 174 -0.79 6.60 4.28
CA CYS A 174 -1.89 7.20 3.53
C CYS A 174 -1.36 8.21 2.51
N PRO A 175 -0.94 7.75 1.31
CA PRO A 175 -0.41 8.66 0.30
C PRO A 175 -1.51 9.42 -0.43
N GLY A 176 -1.15 10.64 -0.85
CA GLY A 176 -1.81 11.39 -1.89
C GLY A 176 -1.46 10.86 -3.30
N ARG A 177 -1.69 11.71 -4.30
CA ARG A 177 -1.42 11.34 -5.70
C ARG A 177 0.05 11.08 -5.92
N THR A 178 0.35 9.83 -6.23
CA THR A 178 1.72 9.33 -6.42
C THR A 178 1.90 8.86 -7.86
N LYS A 179 2.99 9.22 -8.48
CA LYS A 179 3.37 8.84 -9.86
C LYS A 179 3.63 7.33 -9.95
N THR A 180 2.58 6.57 -10.26
CA THR A 180 2.58 5.12 -10.42
C THR A 180 1.67 4.72 -11.58
N ASN A 181 1.57 3.42 -11.84
CA ASN A 181 0.61 2.91 -12.83
C ASN A 181 -0.85 2.91 -12.33
N PHE A 182 -1.11 3.37 -11.11
CA PHE A 182 -2.44 3.37 -10.50
C PHE A 182 -3.48 4.11 -11.35
N ALA A 183 -3.17 5.34 -11.79
CA ALA A 183 -4.12 6.14 -12.57
C ALA A 183 -4.50 5.48 -13.90
N LYS A 184 -3.58 4.74 -14.53
CA LYS A 184 -3.87 4.00 -15.77
C LYS A 184 -4.89 2.88 -15.57
N ALA A 185 -4.96 2.32 -14.36
CA ALA A 185 -5.91 1.27 -14.02
C ALA A 185 -7.20 1.85 -13.38
N ALA A 186 -7.12 3.08 -12.87
CA ALA A 186 -8.23 3.76 -12.20
C ALA A 186 -9.24 4.38 -13.16
N PHE A 187 -8.80 4.77 -14.34
CA PHE A 187 -9.61 5.48 -15.32
C PHE A 187 -9.69 4.70 -16.63
N THR A 188 -10.90 4.58 -17.16
CA THR A 188 -11.15 4.01 -18.50
C THR A 188 -10.69 4.96 -19.59
N ASP A 189 -10.82 6.27 -19.37
CA ASP A 189 -10.39 7.34 -20.29
C ASP A 189 -8.97 7.80 -19.98
N LYS A 190 -8.09 7.69 -20.98
CA LYS A 190 -6.68 8.13 -20.87
C LYS A 190 -6.55 9.63 -20.62
N THR A 191 -7.49 10.44 -21.12
CA THR A 191 -7.50 11.91 -20.93
C THR A 191 -7.81 12.24 -19.49
N LYS A 192 -8.80 11.58 -18.89
CA LYS A 192 -9.13 11.68 -17.46
C LYS A 192 -7.95 11.24 -16.59
N ALA A 193 -7.32 10.10 -16.93
CA ALA A 193 -6.13 9.63 -16.23
C ALA A 193 -5.00 10.66 -16.27
N LYS A 194 -4.74 11.29 -17.42
CA LYS A 194 -3.74 12.35 -17.58
C LYS A 194 -4.10 13.59 -16.76
N LYS A 195 -5.35 14.05 -16.84
CA LYS A 195 -5.84 15.20 -16.06
C LYS A 195 -5.72 14.96 -14.56
N PHE A 196 -6.05 13.75 -14.09
CA PHE A 196 -5.91 13.36 -12.68
C PHE A 196 -4.46 13.45 -12.20
N MET A 197 -3.48 13.21 -13.06
CA MET A 197 -2.04 13.20 -12.77
C MET A 197 -1.32 14.48 -13.20
N SER A 198 -2.03 15.57 -13.45
CA SER A 198 -1.45 16.84 -13.92
C SER A 198 -1.89 18.02 -13.04
N GLY A 199 -1.21 19.16 -13.23
CA GLY A 199 -1.55 20.42 -12.57
C GLY A 199 -0.78 20.69 -11.27
N PHE A 200 0.03 19.74 -10.79
CA PHE A 200 0.88 19.91 -9.61
C PHE A 200 2.00 18.85 -9.61
N THR A 201 2.99 19.04 -8.74
CA THR A 201 4.09 18.09 -8.54
C THR A 201 3.59 16.86 -7.78
N LEU A 202 3.66 15.70 -8.42
CA LEU A 202 3.22 14.43 -7.84
C LEU A 202 4.28 13.88 -6.87
N LEU A 203 3.82 13.18 -5.85
CA LEU A 203 4.70 12.29 -5.08
C LEU A 203 5.28 11.20 -6.00
N GLU A 204 6.50 10.79 -5.71
CA GLU A 204 7.11 9.62 -6.32
C GLU A 204 7.02 8.39 -5.38
N ALA A 205 7.17 7.21 -5.94
CA ALA A 205 7.19 5.98 -5.16
C ALA A 205 8.29 5.96 -4.08
N LYS A 206 9.37 6.73 -4.30
CA LYS A 206 10.47 6.89 -3.34
C LYS A 206 10.01 7.64 -2.09
N ASP A 207 9.20 8.67 -2.21
CA ASP A 207 8.72 9.45 -1.06
C ASP A 207 7.91 8.56 -0.11
N ILE A 208 7.08 7.69 -0.68
CA ILE A 208 6.29 6.72 0.10
C ILE A 208 7.19 5.65 0.71
N THR A 209 8.20 5.20 -0.03
CA THR A 209 9.20 4.25 0.50
C THR A 209 9.96 4.85 1.67
N ASP A 210 10.33 6.13 1.62
CA ASP A 210 11.03 6.80 2.72
C ASP A 210 10.12 6.91 3.97
N ALA A 211 8.82 7.13 3.81
CA ALA A 211 7.85 7.06 4.90
C ALA A 211 7.74 5.65 5.52
N VAL A 212 7.74 4.60 4.68
CA VAL A 212 7.81 3.19 5.14
C VAL A 212 9.09 2.96 5.95
N MET A 213 10.25 3.42 5.44
CA MET A 213 11.53 3.26 6.13
C MET A 213 11.56 4.02 7.46
N PHE A 214 10.99 5.22 7.51
CA PHE A 214 10.86 6.00 8.75
C PHE A 214 10.06 5.21 9.80
N ALA A 215 8.89 4.69 9.45
CA ALA A 215 8.09 3.89 10.37
C ALA A 215 8.85 2.66 10.90
N LEU A 216 9.57 1.97 10.02
CA LEU A 216 10.37 0.79 10.38
C LEU A 216 11.58 1.10 11.25
N SER A 217 12.13 2.31 11.18
CA SER A 217 13.33 2.72 11.93
C SER A 217 13.03 3.09 13.39
N THR A 218 11.76 3.23 13.77
CA THR A 218 11.38 3.62 15.13
C THR A 218 11.70 2.54 16.16
N ARG A 219 12.04 2.98 17.37
CA ARG A 219 12.29 2.07 18.50
C ARG A 219 11.06 1.22 18.78
N TRP A 220 11.26 0.01 19.32
CA TRP A 220 10.14 -0.93 19.54
C TRP A 220 9.00 -0.33 20.39
N ARG A 221 9.31 0.56 21.34
CA ARG A 221 8.33 1.23 22.20
C ARG A 221 7.49 2.30 21.50
N SER A 222 7.87 2.68 20.28
CA SER A 222 7.17 3.72 19.50
C SER A 222 6.47 3.06 18.31
N ASN A 223 5.15 3.15 18.27
CA ASN A 223 4.36 2.76 17.11
C ASN A 223 3.89 4.03 16.38
N ILE A 224 4.32 4.17 15.13
CA ILE A 224 3.72 5.18 14.24
C ILE A 224 2.41 4.62 13.74
N SER A 225 1.30 5.20 14.14
CA SER A 225 -0.03 4.66 13.82
C SER A 225 -0.44 4.92 12.39
N THR A 226 -0.26 6.16 11.93
CA THR A 226 -0.63 6.59 10.58
C THR A 226 0.38 7.63 10.11
N ILE A 227 0.78 7.54 8.84
CA ILE A 227 1.54 8.58 8.15
C ILE A 227 0.68 9.05 6.98
N GLU A 228 0.22 10.28 7.07
CA GLU A 228 -0.38 10.98 5.96
C GLU A 228 0.73 11.71 5.18
N ILE A 229 0.77 11.50 3.87
CA ILE A 229 1.76 12.13 3.00
C ILE A 229 1.13 12.59 1.70
N SER A 230 1.18 13.89 1.44
CA SER A 230 0.66 14.52 0.22
C SER A 230 1.75 15.32 -0.48
N GLY A 231 1.59 15.58 -1.77
CA GLY A 231 2.39 16.61 -2.44
C GLY A 231 2.13 17.98 -1.80
N THR A 232 3.15 18.82 -1.72
CA THR A 232 3.02 20.17 -1.13
C THR A 232 1.96 21.04 -1.81
N GLU A 233 1.73 20.79 -3.10
CA GLU A 233 0.71 21.48 -3.91
C GLU A 233 -0.65 20.76 -3.88
N GLN A 234 -0.76 19.60 -3.25
CA GLN A 234 -2.02 18.90 -3.07
C GLN A 234 -2.69 19.37 -1.79
N SER A 235 -3.95 19.83 -1.87
CA SER A 235 -4.67 20.30 -0.69
C SER A 235 -4.86 19.17 0.35
N PRO A 236 -4.96 19.51 1.65
CA PRO A 236 -5.37 18.59 2.68
C PRO A 236 -6.67 17.87 2.31
N GLY A 237 -6.76 16.59 2.65
CA GLY A 237 -7.92 15.81 2.29
C GLY A 237 -7.94 15.30 0.84
N GLY A 238 -6.88 15.51 0.07
CA GLY A 238 -6.78 15.00 -1.29
C GLY A 238 -7.72 15.66 -2.30
N VAL A 239 -8.47 16.69 -1.89
CA VAL A 239 -9.30 17.49 -2.79
C VAL A 239 -8.38 18.39 -3.61
N PRO A 240 -8.54 18.48 -4.95
CA PRO A 240 -7.75 19.41 -5.76
C PRO A 240 -8.03 20.85 -5.30
N ILE A 241 -6.98 21.63 -5.15
CA ILE A 241 -7.14 23.09 -5.04
C ILE A 241 -7.58 23.58 -6.41
N TYR A 242 -8.76 24.17 -6.47
CA TYR A 242 -9.17 24.94 -7.61
C TYR A 242 -8.53 26.32 -7.48
N PRO A 243 -7.59 26.73 -8.36
CA PRO A 243 -7.07 28.09 -8.32
C PRO A 243 -8.26 29.06 -8.44
N VAL A 244 -8.42 29.95 -7.49
CA VAL A 244 -9.38 31.03 -7.60
C VAL A 244 -8.88 31.92 -8.73
N LYS A 245 -9.51 31.81 -9.87
CA LYS A 245 -9.28 32.71 -11.02
C LYS A 245 -10.11 33.98 -10.86
N ASP A 246 -10.25 34.48 -9.68
CA ASP A 246 -11.08 35.64 -9.47
C ASP A 246 -10.20 36.90 -9.45
N PRO A 247 -10.37 37.82 -10.42
CA PRO A 247 -9.68 39.09 -10.43
C PRO A 247 -10.23 40.10 -9.40
N ILE A 248 -11.21 39.72 -8.58
CA ILE A 248 -11.81 40.65 -7.58
C ILE A 248 -10.86 40.92 -6.41
N LEU A 249 -9.77 40.21 -6.27
CA LEU A 249 -8.74 40.43 -5.25
C LEU A 249 -7.45 41.03 -5.78
N SER A 250 -7.46 41.58 -6.99
CA SER A 250 -6.36 42.36 -7.56
C SER A 250 -6.57 43.85 -7.35
#